data_41f6a0e608c3f944801bcdbdbfdf7412
#
_entry.id   41f6a0e608c3f944801bcdbdbfdf7412
#
_cell.length_a   1.000
_cell.length_b   1.000
_cell.length_c   1.000
_cell.angle_alpha   90.00
_cell.angle_beta   90.00
_cell.angle_gamma   90.00
#
_symmetry.space_group_name_H-M   'P 1'
#
loop_
_entity.id
_entity.type
_entity.pdbx_description
1 polymer ?
#
loop_
_entity_poly.entity_id
_entity_poly.type
_entity_poly.pdbx_seq_one_letter_code
_entity_poly.pdbx_strand_id
1 'polypeptide(L)'
;MTKDSTSNSLPQATTGETLAVMGDVFVPNIAKGVIIRRPKVVGVAEKLGLDARAISRLKSLNEKYGPGPLMLNTPEGKPMALILDPDHANRVLNETPEPFATAEWAKRKALEHFEPDMALVSHGPERAERRRFNEKVLHSECPVHGLGARFVQVVEQEAGELLTQVERHENKLDWDMFEATWNRVVRRVVLGDTARDDHALTEMLEKLRSAANWAFFHPGHDRVKDDFLERIRTYLKRGEEGSLAGEIARTPTNETTQPEHQVPQYLFAFDPAGMATFRALALLAAHPNQAERAQAEIAENAGNPAPKLDFLRACLLESLRLWPTTPMVLRQTTEETEWENGTMPAETSILILAPYFHRDDRHLDEADRFNPDLWLKPDAVGDWPLIPFSGGTGICPGRRVVLTVTSHMLAKLLQGREFQLNPPTRLLSSKPMPPLLNNYDLEFKVGGRQ
;
A
#
# COMPACT_ATOMS: atom_id res chain seq x y z
N MET A 1 -52.36 15.43 -0.35
CA MET A 1 -51.12 16.04 -0.79
C MET A 1 -50.09 14.96 -0.90
N THR A 2 -49.98 14.33 -2.02
CA THR A 2 -48.94 13.32 -2.38
C THR A 2 -47.64 14.09 -2.56
N LYS A 3 -46.67 13.83 -1.66
CA LYS A 3 -45.30 14.23 -1.89
C LYS A 3 -44.79 13.42 -3.09
N ASP A 4 -44.64 14.07 -4.23
CA ASP A 4 -43.83 13.56 -5.31
C ASP A 4 -42.40 13.32 -4.75
N SER A 5 -42.07 12.08 -4.51
CA SER A 5 -40.70 11.65 -4.29
C SER A 5 -39.98 11.66 -5.64
N THR A 6 -39.58 12.86 -6.10
CA THR A 6 -38.49 12.95 -7.08
C THR A 6 -37.29 12.29 -6.40
N SER A 7 -36.99 11.06 -6.74
CA SER A 7 -35.74 10.41 -6.35
C SER A 7 -34.62 11.28 -6.93
N ASN A 8 -33.99 12.07 -6.08
CA ASN A 8 -32.87 12.92 -6.47
C ASN A 8 -31.70 11.96 -6.75
N SER A 9 -31.50 11.61 -8.01
CA SER A 9 -30.40 10.73 -8.41
C SER A 9 -29.10 11.53 -8.43
N LEU A 10 -28.03 10.91 -7.94
CA LEU A 10 -26.68 11.49 -8.02
C LEU A 10 -26.30 11.85 -9.46
N PRO A 11 -25.43 12.86 -9.66
CA PRO A 11 -24.86 13.18 -10.95
C PRO A 11 -24.31 11.95 -11.66
N GLN A 12 -24.60 11.80 -12.94
CA GLN A 12 -24.16 10.65 -13.74
C GLN A 12 -23.26 11.11 -14.87
N ALA A 13 -22.10 10.46 -14.99
CA ALA A 13 -21.19 10.65 -16.10
C ALA A 13 -21.82 10.16 -17.42
N THR A 14 -21.56 10.84 -18.51
CA THR A 14 -21.93 10.37 -19.84
C THR A 14 -21.21 9.07 -20.18
N THR A 15 -21.75 8.32 -21.15
CA THR A 15 -21.07 7.08 -21.64
C THR A 15 -19.65 7.37 -22.12
N GLY A 16 -19.44 8.51 -22.82
CA GLY A 16 -18.11 8.89 -23.28
C GLY A 16 -17.13 9.19 -22.14
N GLU A 17 -17.58 9.85 -21.08
CA GLU A 17 -16.76 10.12 -19.88
C GLU A 17 -16.50 8.84 -19.10
N THR A 18 -17.48 7.95 -18.98
CA THR A 18 -17.28 6.63 -18.37
C THR A 18 -16.20 5.83 -19.10
N LEU A 19 -16.27 5.77 -20.44
CA LEU A 19 -15.25 5.12 -21.26
C LEU A 19 -13.88 5.78 -21.09
N ALA A 20 -13.82 7.10 -20.97
CA ALA A 20 -12.59 7.83 -20.71
C ALA A 20 -12.00 7.49 -19.31
N VAL A 21 -12.84 7.39 -18.28
CA VAL A 21 -12.41 6.91 -16.94
C VAL A 21 -11.91 5.48 -17.00
N MET A 22 -12.60 4.59 -17.71
CA MET A 22 -12.13 3.22 -17.91
C MET A 22 -10.75 3.19 -18.57
N GLY A 23 -10.53 3.98 -19.62
CA GLY A 23 -9.28 4.05 -20.38
C GLY A 23 -8.13 4.72 -19.60
N ASP A 24 -8.39 5.80 -18.87
CA ASP A 24 -7.35 6.57 -18.20
C ASP A 24 -7.04 6.08 -16.77
N VAL A 25 -8.03 5.47 -16.06
CA VAL A 25 -7.89 5.06 -14.66
C VAL A 25 -7.81 3.54 -14.51
N PHE A 26 -8.85 2.80 -14.97
CA PHE A 26 -8.94 1.36 -14.68
C PHE A 26 -7.99 0.53 -15.52
N VAL A 27 -8.01 0.69 -16.86
CA VAL A 27 -7.17 -0.11 -17.78
C VAL A 27 -5.68 0.01 -17.44
N PRO A 28 -5.08 1.20 -17.22
CA PRO A 28 -3.67 1.30 -16.85
C PRO A 28 -3.35 0.63 -15.51
N ASN A 29 -4.23 0.75 -14.50
CA ASN A 29 -3.99 0.13 -13.20
C ASN A 29 -4.11 -1.39 -13.26
N ILE A 30 -5.09 -1.94 -13.99
CA ILE A 30 -5.22 -3.37 -14.24
C ILE A 30 -4.01 -3.89 -15.05
N ALA A 31 -3.59 -3.17 -16.07
CA ALA A 31 -2.43 -3.55 -16.88
C ALA A 31 -1.13 -3.57 -16.08
N LYS A 32 -0.90 -2.57 -15.21
CA LYS A 32 0.24 -2.55 -14.28
C LYS A 32 0.23 -3.72 -13.28
N GLY A 33 -0.93 -4.37 -13.10
CA GLY A 33 -1.16 -5.42 -12.10
C GLY A 33 -1.70 -4.86 -10.79
N VAL A 34 -2.91 -5.26 -10.40
CA VAL A 34 -3.58 -4.77 -9.17
C VAL A 34 -3.12 -5.52 -7.92
N ILE A 35 -2.75 -6.79 -8.06
CA ILE A 35 -2.31 -7.66 -6.95
C ILE A 35 -0.79 -7.82 -6.94
N ILE A 36 -0.18 -8.15 -8.07
CA ILE A 36 1.28 -8.14 -8.23
C ILE A 36 1.65 -7.29 -9.44
N ARG A 37 2.63 -6.43 -9.27
CA ARG A 37 3.05 -5.52 -10.34
C ARG A 37 3.75 -6.24 -11.48
N ARG A 38 3.59 -5.70 -12.68
CA ARG A 38 4.27 -6.15 -13.91
C ARG A 38 5.35 -5.12 -14.28
N PRO A 39 6.63 -5.35 -13.95
CA PRO A 39 7.70 -4.35 -14.07
C PRO A 39 7.77 -3.67 -15.44
N LYS A 40 7.70 -4.46 -16.52
CA LYS A 40 7.74 -3.93 -17.90
C LYS A 40 6.56 -3.00 -18.20
N VAL A 41 5.35 -3.34 -17.71
CA VAL A 41 4.16 -2.51 -17.92
C VAL A 41 4.22 -1.24 -17.09
N VAL A 42 4.76 -1.32 -15.86
CA VAL A 42 4.99 -0.14 -15.01
C VAL A 42 5.93 0.84 -15.71
N GLY A 43 7.04 0.36 -16.30
CA GLY A 43 7.96 1.21 -17.06
C GLY A 43 7.34 1.84 -18.31
N VAL A 44 6.47 1.13 -19.02
CA VAL A 44 5.70 1.71 -20.14
C VAL A 44 4.71 2.77 -19.64
N ALA A 45 3.98 2.49 -18.56
CA ALA A 45 3.02 3.42 -17.96
C ALA A 45 3.69 4.73 -17.50
N GLU A 46 4.89 4.63 -16.91
CA GLU A 46 5.70 5.78 -16.54
C GLU A 46 6.07 6.63 -17.77
N LYS A 47 6.64 6.02 -18.81
CA LYS A 47 7.04 6.73 -20.04
C LYS A 47 5.87 7.41 -20.74
N LEU A 48 4.67 6.84 -20.68
CA LEU A 48 3.46 7.38 -21.27
C LEU A 48 2.72 8.38 -20.37
N GLY A 49 3.16 8.57 -19.12
CA GLY A 49 2.53 9.49 -18.16
C GLY A 49 1.07 9.10 -17.82
N LEU A 50 0.77 7.80 -17.73
CA LEU A 50 -0.62 7.33 -17.58
C LEU A 50 -1.23 7.76 -16.25
N ASP A 51 -0.45 7.85 -15.17
CA ASP A 51 -0.97 8.27 -13.87
C ASP A 51 -1.31 9.78 -13.85
N ALA A 52 -0.57 10.62 -14.60
CA ALA A 52 -0.95 12.03 -14.80
C ALA A 52 -2.29 12.18 -15.52
N ARG A 53 -2.55 11.32 -16.52
CA ARG A 53 -3.83 11.33 -17.26
C ARG A 53 -5.00 10.97 -16.33
N ALA A 54 -4.81 9.97 -15.46
CA ALA A 54 -5.82 9.59 -14.48
C ALA A 54 -6.16 10.74 -13.54
N ILE A 55 -5.15 11.43 -12.99
CA ILE A 55 -5.34 12.60 -12.12
C ILE A 55 -6.07 13.73 -12.87
N SER A 56 -5.60 14.09 -14.07
CA SER A 56 -6.23 15.14 -14.90
C SER A 56 -7.69 14.80 -15.25
N ARG A 57 -7.99 13.51 -15.52
CA ARG A 57 -9.34 13.06 -15.80
C ARG A 57 -10.29 13.35 -14.63
N LEU A 58 -9.88 12.99 -13.39
CA LEU A 58 -10.71 13.24 -12.22
C LEU A 58 -10.84 14.74 -11.90
N LYS A 59 -9.79 15.56 -12.10
CA LYS A 59 -9.87 17.02 -11.97
C LYS A 59 -10.92 17.60 -12.93
N SER A 60 -10.89 17.22 -14.21
CA SER A 60 -11.87 17.68 -15.20
C SER A 60 -13.32 17.26 -14.85
N LEU A 61 -13.51 16.07 -14.30
CA LEU A 61 -14.84 15.62 -13.87
C LEU A 61 -15.31 16.39 -12.63
N ASN A 62 -14.43 16.66 -11.68
CA ASN A 62 -14.74 17.48 -10.50
C ASN A 62 -15.11 18.92 -10.90
N GLU A 63 -14.38 19.52 -11.84
CA GLU A 63 -14.71 20.87 -12.37
C GLU A 63 -16.07 20.89 -13.05
N LYS A 64 -16.44 19.82 -13.76
CA LYS A 64 -17.72 19.77 -14.52
C LYS A 64 -18.92 19.43 -13.63
N TYR A 65 -18.81 18.46 -12.73
CA TYR A 65 -19.92 17.91 -11.97
C TYR A 65 -19.99 18.43 -10.53
N GLY A 66 -18.93 19.11 -10.06
CA GLY A 66 -18.80 19.56 -8.68
C GLY A 66 -18.34 18.45 -7.72
N PRO A 67 -18.41 18.71 -6.41
CA PRO A 67 -17.80 17.86 -5.38
C PRO A 67 -18.52 16.53 -5.10
N GLY A 68 -19.80 16.39 -5.51
CA GLY A 68 -20.61 15.20 -5.20
C GLY A 68 -20.04 13.88 -5.70
N PRO A 69 -20.49 12.72 -5.17
CA PRO A 69 -20.19 11.45 -5.79
C PRO A 69 -20.71 11.42 -7.23
N LEU A 70 -19.86 10.95 -8.16
CA LEU A 70 -20.21 10.86 -9.57
C LEU A 70 -20.45 9.41 -9.97
N MET A 71 -21.70 9.08 -10.33
CA MET A 71 -22.05 7.75 -10.83
C MET A 71 -21.51 7.54 -12.24
N LEU A 72 -20.88 6.38 -12.48
CA LEU A 72 -20.46 5.97 -13.82
C LEU A 72 -21.56 5.19 -14.54
N ASN A 73 -21.71 5.43 -15.84
CA ASN A 73 -22.64 4.69 -16.68
C ASN A 73 -21.98 3.39 -17.18
N THR A 74 -21.90 2.38 -16.31
CA THR A 74 -21.25 1.11 -16.61
C THR A 74 -22.17 0.19 -17.44
N PRO A 75 -21.66 -0.46 -18.51
CA PRO A 75 -22.48 -1.29 -19.43
C PRO A 75 -23.13 -2.52 -18.79
N GLU A 76 -22.55 -3.06 -17.73
CA GLU A 76 -23.00 -4.31 -17.10
C GLU A 76 -24.01 -4.13 -15.94
N GLY A 77 -24.53 -2.92 -15.78
CA GLY A 77 -25.54 -2.63 -14.75
C GLY A 77 -25.05 -2.73 -13.29
N LYS A 78 -23.76 -2.94 -13.03
CA LYS A 78 -23.20 -2.84 -11.70
C LYS A 78 -22.89 -1.38 -11.39
N PRO A 79 -23.55 -0.78 -10.40
CA PRO A 79 -23.35 0.64 -10.10
C PRO A 79 -21.93 0.87 -9.61
N MET A 80 -21.33 1.97 -10.10
CA MET A 80 -19.99 2.41 -9.68
C MET A 80 -19.98 3.92 -9.51
N ALA A 81 -19.34 4.39 -8.46
CA ALA A 81 -19.20 5.80 -8.14
C ALA A 81 -17.74 6.21 -7.97
N LEU A 82 -17.41 7.43 -8.43
CA LEU A 82 -16.15 8.10 -8.12
C LEU A 82 -16.36 9.09 -6.98
N ILE A 83 -15.44 9.11 -6.05
CA ILE A 83 -15.38 10.14 -5.01
C ILE A 83 -14.38 11.21 -5.45
N LEU A 84 -14.87 12.46 -5.57
CA LEU A 84 -14.13 13.60 -6.09
C LEU A 84 -13.92 14.70 -5.03
N ASP A 85 -14.51 14.52 -3.86
CA ASP A 85 -14.50 15.48 -2.76
C ASP A 85 -13.81 14.90 -1.51
N PRO A 86 -13.01 15.68 -0.76
CA PRO A 86 -12.32 15.23 0.43
C PRO A 86 -13.26 14.82 1.57
N ASP A 87 -14.35 15.55 1.81
CA ASP A 87 -15.30 15.25 2.87
C ASP A 87 -16.03 13.95 2.57
N HIS A 88 -16.39 13.72 1.30
CA HIS A 88 -16.97 12.45 0.86
C HIS A 88 -15.97 11.29 0.97
N ALA A 89 -14.69 11.52 0.66
CA ALA A 89 -13.66 10.51 0.86
C ALA A 89 -13.50 10.15 2.35
N ASN A 90 -13.46 11.15 3.22
CA ASN A 90 -13.41 10.97 4.66
C ASN A 90 -14.65 10.26 5.20
N ARG A 91 -15.85 10.63 4.73
CA ARG A 91 -17.09 9.94 5.08
C ARG A 91 -17.02 8.46 4.75
N VAL A 92 -16.70 8.10 3.50
CA VAL A 92 -16.59 6.70 3.07
C VAL A 92 -15.57 5.91 3.88
N LEU A 93 -14.46 6.53 4.25
CA LEU A 93 -13.42 5.89 5.06
C LEU A 93 -13.82 5.73 6.52
N ASN A 94 -14.48 6.73 7.12
CA ASN A 94 -14.84 6.75 8.53
C ASN A 94 -16.08 5.87 8.82
N GLU A 95 -17.04 5.83 7.89
CA GLU A 95 -18.25 4.99 7.98
C GLU A 95 -18.00 3.57 7.42
N THR A 96 -16.76 3.09 7.38
CA THR A 96 -16.39 1.70 7.09
C THR A 96 -16.49 0.92 8.42
N PRO A 97 -17.05 -0.31 8.50
CA PRO A 97 -17.44 -1.17 7.39
C PRO A 97 -18.88 -0.98 6.90
N GLU A 98 -19.72 -0.29 7.60
CA GLU A 98 -21.12 -0.06 7.29
C GLU A 98 -21.40 1.44 7.30
N PRO A 99 -22.03 2.01 6.25
CA PRO A 99 -22.54 1.32 5.06
C PRO A 99 -21.49 1.09 3.95
N PHE A 100 -20.19 1.35 4.18
CA PHE A 100 -19.13 1.27 3.16
C PHE A 100 -18.18 0.10 3.42
N ALA A 101 -18.54 -1.10 2.95
CA ALA A 101 -17.77 -2.31 3.17
C ALA A 101 -16.41 -2.31 2.46
N THR A 102 -15.39 -2.86 3.11
CA THR A 102 -14.07 -3.09 2.49
C THR A 102 -14.09 -4.21 1.46
N ALA A 103 -15.00 -5.17 1.62
CA ALA A 103 -15.13 -6.38 0.81
C ALA A 103 -15.87 -6.12 -0.51
N GLU A 104 -15.37 -5.19 -1.31
CA GLU A 104 -15.87 -4.90 -2.64
C GLU A 104 -15.73 -6.13 -3.55
N TRP A 105 -16.72 -6.38 -4.42
CA TRP A 105 -16.87 -7.62 -5.18
C TRP A 105 -15.67 -8.00 -6.06
N ALA A 106 -15.06 -7.03 -6.75
CA ALA A 106 -13.91 -7.30 -7.62
C ALA A 106 -12.66 -7.61 -6.79
N LYS A 107 -12.50 -6.91 -5.66
CA LYS A 107 -11.43 -7.16 -4.69
C LYS A 107 -11.57 -8.56 -4.09
N ARG A 108 -12.78 -8.96 -3.65
CA ARG A 108 -13.02 -10.31 -3.15
C ARG A 108 -12.62 -11.35 -4.18
N LYS A 109 -13.09 -11.18 -5.42
CA LYS A 109 -12.79 -12.10 -6.53
C LYS A 109 -11.30 -12.27 -6.77
N ALA A 110 -10.51 -11.20 -6.65
CA ALA A 110 -9.06 -11.26 -6.81
C ALA A 110 -8.37 -11.94 -5.61
N LEU A 111 -8.73 -11.56 -4.38
CA LEU A 111 -8.06 -12.02 -3.17
C LEU A 111 -8.41 -13.46 -2.79
N GLU A 112 -9.58 -13.98 -3.17
CA GLU A 112 -9.97 -15.37 -2.90
C GLU A 112 -9.00 -16.42 -3.51
N HIS A 113 -8.14 -16.01 -4.45
CA HIS A 113 -7.11 -16.88 -5.02
C HIS A 113 -6.04 -17.31 -4.02
N PHE A 114 -5.80 -16.53 -2.95
CA PHE A 114 -4.77 -16.84 -1.95
C PHE A 114 -5.15 -16.51 -0.49
N GLU A 115 -6.18 -15.69 -0.27
CA GLU A 115 -6.64 -15.30 1.08
C GLU A 115 -8.16 -15.17 1.16
N PRO A 116 -8.91 -16.28 0.96
CA PRO A 116 -10.37 -16.26 0.81
C PRO A 116 -11.11 -15.77 2.07
N ASP A 117 -10.57 -16.01 3.26
CA ASP A 117 -11.20 -15.72 4.56
C ASP A 117 -10.46 -14.64 5.35
N MET A 118 -9.85 -13.71 4.69
CA MET A 118 -9.13 -12.61 5.30
C MET A 118 -10.08 -11.44 5.67
N ALA A 119 -9.71 -10.65 6.68
CA ALA A 119 -10.53 -9.55 7.18
C ALA A 119 -10.96 -8.54 6.10
N LEU A 120 -10.12 -8.29 5.09
CA LEU A 120 -10.36 -7.31 4.03
C LEU A 120 -11.50 -7.72 3.08
N VAL A 121 -11.77 -9.01 2.95
CA VAL A 121 -12.80 -9.57 2.06
C VAL A 121 -14.00 -10.17 2.81
N SER A 122 -14.02 -10.03 4.13
CA SER A 122 -15.08 -10.52 5.01
C SER A 122 -16.10 -9.43 5.33
N HIS A 123 -17.28 -9.84 5.79
CA HIS A 123 -18.37 -8.96 6.23
C HIS A 123 -18.80 -9.28 7.67
N GLY A 124 -19.56 -8.36 8.27
CA GLY A 124 -20.26 -8.55 9.53
C GLY A 124 -19.37 -9.09 10.68
N PRO A 125 -19.92 -10.04 11.49
CA PRO A 125 -19.21 -10.57 12.66
C PRO A 125 -17.88 -11.25 12.35
N GLU A 126 -17.78 -11.94 11.21
CA GLU A 126 -16.53 -12.60 10.79
C GLU A 126 -15.42 -11.56 10.52
N ARG A 127 -15.78 -10.47 9.83
CA ARG A 127 -14.84 -9.37 9.62
C ARG A 127 -14.42 -8.75 10.96
N ALA A 128 -15.36 -8.52 11.86
CA ALA A 128 -15.07 -7.92 13.16
C ALA A 128 -14.06 -8.77 13.94
N GLU A 129 -14.24 -10.09 13.99
CA GLU A 129 -13.34 -11.01 14.68
C GLU A 129 -11.96 -11.07 13.99
N ARG A 130 -11.92 -11.25 12.66
CA ARG A 130 -10.67 -11.28 11.90
C ARG A 130 -9.91 -9.96 12.01
N ARG A 131 -10.61 -8.82 12.02
CA ARG A 131 -10.03 -7.50 12.21
C ARG A 131 -9.45 -7.35 13.63
N ARG A 132 -10.21 -7.68 14.67
CA ARG A 132 -9.75 -7.70 16.06
C ARG A 132 -8.47 -8.55 16.22
N PHE A 133 -8.49 -9.76 15.64
CA PHE A 133 -7.35 -10.67 15.67
C PHE A 133 -6.11 -10.02 15.03
N ASN A 134 -6.23 -9.50 13.81
CA ASN A 134 -5.13 -8.84 13.11
C ASN A 134 -4.60 -7.62 13.87
N GLU A 135 -5.47 -6.78 14.44
CA GLU A 135 -5.07 -5.64 15.25
C GLU A 135 -4.27 -6.04 16.49
N LYS A 136 -4.67 -7.14 17.12
CA LYS A 136 -3.98 -7.68 18.30
C LYS A 136 -2.62 -8.27 17.94
N VAL A 137 -2.53 -9.10 16.92
CA VAL A 137 -1.27 -9.68 16.44
C VAL A 137 -0.28 -8.60 16.00
N LEU A 138 -0.78 -7.54 15.32
CA LEU A 138 0.04 -6.46 14.77
C LEU A 138 0.26 -5.30 15.74
N HIS A 139 -0.24 -5.38 16.99
CA HIS A 139 -0.15 -4.33 18.00
C HIS A 139 -0.51 -2.95 17.44
N SER A 140 -1.65 -2.87 16.73
CA SER A 140 -2.03 -1.71 15.91
C SER A 140 -2.14 -0.40 16.69
N GLU A 141 -2.41 -0.45 17.99
CA GLU A 141 -2.51 0.71 18.86
C GLU A 141 -1.15 1.19 19.39
N CYS A 142 -0.12 0.33 19.38
CA CYS A 142 1.19 0.67 19.93
C CYS A 142 2.03 1.46 18.90
N PRO A 143 2.71 2.55 19.28
CA PRO A 143 3.61 3.30 18.39
C PRO A 143 4.71 2.46 17.77
N VAL A 144 5.22 1.46 18.52
CA VAL A 144 6.17 0.44 18.10
C VAL A 144 5.62 -0.90 18.53
N HIS A 145 5.72 -1.90 17.68
CA HIS A 145 5.30 -3.27 17.98
C HIS A 145 6.12 -3.84 19.16
N GLY A 146 5.52 -4.70 20.01
CA GLY A 146 6.23 -5.33 21.13
C GLY A 146 7.48 -6.11 20.71
N LEU A 147 7.48 -6.66 19.50
CA LEU A 147 8.66 -7.30 18.89
C LEU A 147 9.53 -6.34 18.07
N GLY A 148 9.33 -5.02 18.20
CA GLY A 148 10.03 -4.01 17.38
C GLY A 148 11.54 -4.16 17.38
N ALA A 149 12.16 -4.34 18.55
CA ALA A 149 13.60 -4.57 18.67
C ALA A 149 14.07 -5.83 17.92
N ARG A 150 13.26 -6.91 17.96
CA ARG A 150 13.56 -8.13 17.21
C ARG A 150 13.45 -7.91 15.70
N PHE A 151 12.44 -7.22 15.24
CA PHE A 151 12.27 -6.88 13.81
C PHE A 151 13.43 -6.01 13.32
N VAL A 152 13.86 -5.03 14.12
CA VAL A 152 15.04 -4.22 13.81
C VAL A 152 16.29 -5.08 13.69
N GLN A 153 16.53 -6.00 14.62
CA GLN A 153 17.66 -6.93 14.54
C GLN A 153 17.64 -7.76 13.23
N VAL A 154 16.47 -8.26 12.81
CA VAL A 154 16.34 -8.98 11.54
C VAL A 154 16.72 -8.08 10.36
N VAL A 155 16.19 -6.85 10.34
CA VAL A 155 16.48 -5.86 9.29
C VAL A 155 17.97 -5.55 9.24
N GLU A 156 18.61 -5.29 10.38
CA GLU A 156 20.04 -4.95 10.44
C GLU A 156 20.94 -6.09 9.94
N GLN A 157 20.59 -7.33 10.25
CA GLN A 157 21.32 -8.51 9.77
C GLN A 157 21.20 -8.64 8.24
N GLU A 158 19.97 -8.65 7.71
CA GLU A 158 19.75 -8.84 6.27
C GLU A 158 20.28 -7.66 5.45
N ALA A 159 20.09 -6.43 5.92
CA ALA A 159 20.65 -5.26 5.27
C ALA A 159 22.17 -5.19 5.33
N GLY A 160 22.78 -5.70 6.43
CA GLY A 160 24.24 -5.85 6.54
C GLY A 160 24.79 -6.82 5.50
N GLU A 161 24.11 -7.96 5.30
CA GLU A 161 24.48 -8.92 4.25
C GLU A 161 24.30 -8.32 2.84
N LEU A 162 23.21 -7.56 2.61
CA LEU A 162 22.99 -6.85 1.36
C LEU A 162 24.14 -5.88 1.06
N LEU A 163 24.55 -5.08 2.04
CA LEU A 163 25.64 -4.12 1.87
C LEU A 163 26.97 -4.81 1.56
N THR A 164 27.23 -5.97 2.16
CA THR A 164 28.40 -6.79 1.82
C THR A 164 28.31 -7.32 0.38
N GLN A 165 27.12 -7.67 -0.10
CA GLN A 165 26.92 -8.08 -1.50
C GLN A 165 27.12 -6.89 -2.46
N VAL A 166 26.62 -5.71 -2.12
CA VAL A 166 26.79 -4.47 -2.87
C VAL A 166 28.29 -4.13 -3.05
N GLU A 167 29.09 -4.24 -1.98
CA GLU A 167 30.54 -4.03 -2.03
C GLU A 167 31.24 -4.99 -3.00
N ARG A 168 30.77 -6.23 -3.09
CA ARG A 168 31.28 -7.24 -4.05
C ARG A 168 30.76 -7.02 -5.47
N HIS A 169 29.62 -6.31 -5.62
CA HIS A 169 28.98 -6.01 -6.90
C HIS A 169 29.29 -4.57 -7.36
N GLU A 170 30.59 -4.22 -7.40
CA GLU A 170 31.06 -2.90 -7.86
C GLU A 170 30.40 -1.70 -7.17
N ASN A 171 29.97 -1.86 -5.93
CA ASN A 171 29.19 -0.88 -5.16
C ASN A 171 27.89 -0.45 -5.85
N LYS A 172 27.21 -1.36 -6.51
CA LYS A 172 25.91 -1.13 -7.16
C LYS A 172 24.80 -1.84 -6.37
N LEU A 173 23.69 -1.14 -6.19
CA LEU A 173 22.46 -1.67 -5.66
C LEU A 173 21.34 -1.47 -6.68
N ASP A 174 20.68 -2.55 -7.05
CA ASP A 174 19.49 -2.58 -7.89
C ASP A 174 18.29 -3.16 -7.15
N TRP A 175 17.14 -3.19 -7.83
CA TRP A 175 15.90 -3.72 -7.28
C TRP A 175 16.01 -5.22 -6.96
N ASP A 176 16.60 -6.02 -7.84
CA ASP A 176 16.63 -7.48 -7.67
C ASP A 176 17.42 -7.89 -6.42
N MET A 177 18.55 -7.24 -6.16
CA MET A 177 19.34 -7.43 -4.93
C MET A 177 18.56 -7.01 -3.68
N PHE A 178 17.89 -5.86 -3.77
CA PHE A 178 17.06 -5.35 -2.68
C PHE A 178 15.87 -6.28 -2.41
N GLU A 179 15.12 -6.68 -3.41
CA GLU A 179 13.94 -7.54 -3.30
C GLU A 179 14.27 -8.92 -2.72
N ALA A 180 15.37 -9.53 -3.16
CA ALA A 180 15.84 -10.80 -2.60
C ALA A 180 16.11 -10.70 -1.09
N THR A 181 16.72 -9.60 -0.65
CA THR A 181 16.97 -9.32 0.77
C THR A 181 15.65 -9.00 1.50
N TRP A 182 14.80 -8.18 0.91
CA TRP A 182 13.52 -7.82 1.46
C TRP A 182 12.63 -9.04 1.72
N ASN A 183 12.58 -9.98 0.80
CA ASN A 183 11.84 -11.22 0.94
C ASN A 183 12.36 -12.07 2.13
N ARG A 184 13.68 -12.07 2.43
CA ARG A 184 14.21 -12.72 3.63
C ARG A 184 13.76 -12.02 4.91
N VAL A 185 13.81 -10.67 4.93
CA VAL A 185 13.28 -9.89 6.06
C VAL A 185 11.81 -10.23 6.31
N VAL A 186 10.99 -10.25 5.27
CA VAL A 186 9.55 -10.52 5.36
C VAL A 186 9.28 -11.89 5.94
N ARG A 187 9.92 -12.94 5.40
CA ARG A 187 9.75 -14.30 5.92
C ARG A 187 10.16 -14.42 7.38
N ARG A 188 11.27 -13.79 7.78
CA ARG A 188 11.77 -13.82 9.16
C ARG A 188 10.85 -13.07 10.12
N VAL A 189 10.39 -11.89 9.75
CA VAL A 189 9.47 -11.07 10.56
C VAL A 189 8.11 -11.77 10.72
N VAL A 190 7.60 -12.37 9.65
CA VAL A 190 6.25 -12.96 9.66
C VAL A 190 6.29 -14.38 10.26
N LEU A 191 7.21 -15.23 9.84
CA LEU A 191 7.20 -16.67 10.15
C LEU A 191 8.32 -17.13 11.07
N GLY A 192 9.36 -16.31 11.26
CA GLY A 192 10.53 -16.64 12.08
C GLY A 192 11.79 -16.97 11.26
N ASP A 193 12.91 -17.11 11.94
CA ASP A 193 14.22 -17.33 11.30
C ASP A 193 14.28 -18.62 10.49
N THR A 194 13.53 -19.64 10.89
CA THR A 194 13.44 -20.91 10.15
C THR A 194 12.83 -20.79 8.77
N ALA A 195 12.13 -19.67 8.48
CA ALA A 195 11.54 -19.39 7.18
C ALA A 195 12.48 -18.56 6.26
N ARG A 196 13.66 -18.13 6.75
CA ARG A 196 14.58 -17.24 6.04
C ARG A 196 14.80 -17.65 4.58
N ASP A 197 15.13 -18.90 4.36
CA ASP A 197 15.52 -19.43 3.05
C ASP A 197 14.40 -20.26 2.38
N ASP A 198 13.15 -20.09 2.83
CA ASP A 198 12.00 -20.75 2.22
C ASP A 198 11.53 -20.00 0.96
N HIS A 199 12.32 -20.12 -0.10
CA HIS A 199 12.02 -19.52 -1.41
C HIS A 199 10.73 -20.10 -2.02
N ALA A 200 10.45 -21.38 -1.80
CA ALA A 200 9.26 -22.04 -2.34
C ALA A 200 7.95 -21.39 -1.83
N LEU A 201 7.94 -20.91 -0.57
CA LEU A 201 6.79 -20.18 -0.02
C LEU A 201 6.54 -18.87 -0.80
N THR A 202 7.60 -18.12 -1.09
CA THR A 202 7.51 -16.86 -1.87
C THR A 202 7.03 -17.15 -3.28
N GLU A 203 7.59 -18.14 -3.97
CA GLU A 203 7.21 -18.54 -5.33
C GLU A 203 5.74 -18.99 -5.42
N MET A 204 5.26 -19.76 -4.42
CA MET A 204 3.84 -20.14 -4.34
C MET A 204 2.94 -18.90 -4.23
N LEU A 205 3.27 -17.97 -3.34
CA LEU A 205 2.50 -16.73 -3.16
C LEU A 205 2.50 -15.88 -4.44
N GLU A 206 3.65 -15.71 -5.09
CA GLU A 206 3.76 -14.97 -6.36
C GLU A 206 2.91 -15.61 -7.46
N LYS A 207 2.92 -16.93 -7.56
CA LYS A 207 2.09 -17.67 -8.54
C LYS A 207 0.60 -17.45 -8.29
N LEU A 208 0.15 -17.52 -7.04
CA LEU A 208 -1.25 -17.29 -6.66
C LEU A 208 -1.66 -15.83 -6.93
N ARG A 209 -0.82 -14.87 -6.60
CA ARG A 209 -1.04 -13.45 -6.84
C ARG A 209 -1.02 -13.10 -8.34
N SER A 210 -0.18 -13.76 -9.12
CA SER A 210 -0.17 -13.60 -10.58
C SER A 210 -1.48 -14.08 -11.21
N ALA A 211 -2.04 -15.20 -10.74
CA ALA A 211 -3.37 -15.66 -11.15
C ALA A 211 -4.47 -14.68 -10.71
N ALA A 212 -4.37 -14.12 -9.51
CA ALA A 212 -5.30 -13.13 -8.97
C ALA A 212 -5.39 -11.84 -9.80
N ASN A 213 -4.33 -11.43 -10.49
CA ASN A 213 -4.38 -10.33 -11.47
C ASN A 213 -5.36 -10.59 -12.65
N TRP A 214 -5.73 -11.84 -12.87
CA TRP A 214 -6.61 -12.29 -13.93
C TRP A 214 -7.84 -13.03 -13.39
N ALA A 215 -8.26 -12.73 -12.17
CA ALA A 215 -9.29 -13.44 -11.42
C ALA A 215 -10.63 -13.61 -12.17
N PHE A 216 -10.93 -12.71 -13.11
CA PHE A 216 -12.15 -12.80 -13.94
C PHE A 216 -12.02 -13.74 -15.14
N PHE A 217 -10.81 -14.11 -15.53
CA PHE A 217 -10.52 -14.84 -16.76
C PHE A 217 -9.73 -16.13 -16.52
N HIS A 218 -9.15 -16.28 -15.33
CA HIS A 218 -8.26 -17.40 -15.00
C HIS A 218 -8.82 -18.20 -13.82
N PRO A 219 -8.93 -19.53 -13.90
CA PRO A 219 -9.25 -20.37 -12.76
C PRO A 219 -8.15 -20.27 -11.71
N GLY A 220 -8.51 -20.43 -10.43
CA GLY A 220 -7.54 -20.49 -9.33
C GLY A 220 -6.55 -21.64 -9.48
N HIS A 221 -5.46 -21.55 -8.74
CA HIS A 221 -4.50 -22.65 -8.57
C HIS A 221 -4.73 -23.37 -7.25
N ASP A 222 -5.89 -24.04 -7.08
CA ASP A 222 -6.34 -24.60 -5.79
C ASP A 222 -5.28 -25.49 -5.13
N ARG A 223 -4.65 -26.39 -5.89
CA ARG A 223 -3.57 -27.23 -5.34
C ARG A 223 -2.40 -26.40 -4.79
N VAL A 224 -1.97 -25.36 -5.51
CA VAL A 224 -0.88 -24.48 -5.02
C VAL A 224 -1.33 -23.70 -3.79
N LYS A 225 -2.59 -23.28 -3.74
CA LYS A 225 -3.18 -22.61 -2.57
C LYS A 225 -3.21 -23.55 -1.36
N ASP A 226 -3.63 -24.80 -1.54
CA ASP A 226 -3.67 -25.78 -0.46
C ASP A 226 -2.26 -26.10 0.06
N ASP A 227 -1.29 -26.34 -0.81
CA ASP A 227 0.13 -26.56 -0.46
C ASP A 227 0.70 -25.33 0.26
N PHE A 228 0.38 -24.12 -0.19
CA PHE A 228 0.80 -22.86 0.44
C PHE A 228 0.22 -22.70 1.84
N LEU A 229 -1.10 -22.90 2.02
CA LEU A 229 -1.76 -22.81 3.33
C LEU A 229 -1.26 -23.90 4.30
N GLU A 230 -1.00 -25.11 3.83
CA GLU A 230 -0.44 -26.18 4.68
C GLU A 230 0.97 -25.82 5.15
N ARG A 231 1.77 -25.18 4.30
CA ARG A 231 3.08 -24.67 4.67
C ARG A 231 2.98 -23.56 5.72
N ILE A 232 2.02 -22.65 5.59
CA ILE A 232 1.72 -21.64 6.61
C ILE A 232 1.33 -22.31 7.93
N ARG A 233 0.39 -23.28 7.92
CA ARG A 233 -0.02 -24.03 9.14
C ARG A 233 1.18 -24.64 9.85
N THR A 234 2.16 -25.16 9.10
CA THR A 234 3.39 -25.71 9.67
C THR A 234 4.18 -24.65 10.45
N TYR A 235 4.32 -23.43 9.92
CA TYR A 235 4.97 -22.31 10.62
C TYR A 235 4.15 -21.84 11.83
N LEU A 236 2.84 -21.74 11.71
CA LEU A 236 1.97 -21.36 12.81
C LEU A 236 2.00 -22.39 13.95
N LYS A 237 2.01 -23.69 13.62
CA LYS A 237 2.15 -24.76 14.62
C LYS A 237 3.51 -24.71 15.34
N ARG A 238 4.56 -24.28 14.66
CA ARG A 238 5.88 -24.05 15.28
C ARG A 238 5.84 -22.85 16.21
N GLY A 239 5.14 -21.78 15.84
CA GLY A 239 4.94 -20.59 16.65
C GLY A 239 6.25 -19.94 17.07
N GLU A 240 7.20 -19.76 16.14
CA GLU A 240 8.56 -19.33 16.46
C GLU A 240 8.56 -17.98 17.19
N GLU A 241 9.16 -17.97 18.38
CA GLU A 241 9.23 -16.78 19.21
C GLU A 241 9.96 -15.63 18.50
N GLY A 242 9.49 -14.40 18.69
CA GLY A 242 10.07 -13.21 18.03
C GLY A 242 9.59 -13.00 16.59
N SER A 243 8.58 -13.74 16.14
CA SER A 243 7.90 -13.56 14.86
C SER A 243 6.41 -13.29 15.02
N LEU A 244 5.73 -12.82 13.96
CA LEU A 244 4.28 -12.69 13.96
C LEU A 244 3.60 -14.07 14.10
N ALA A 245 4.17 -15.14 13.58
CA ALA A 245 3.68 -16.50 13.82
C ALA A 245 3.65 -16.86 15.32
N GLY A 246 4.66 -16.43 16.07
CA GLY A 246 4.70 -16.58 17.53
C GLY A 246 3.62 -15.75 18.23
N GLU A 247 3.32 -14.53 17.75
CA GLU A 247 2.19 -13.70 18.25
C GLU A 247 0.83 -14.32 17.94
N ILE A 248 0.68 -14.87 16.73
CA ILE A 248 -0.52 -15.61 16.32
C ILE A 248 -0.77 -16.78 17.27
N ALA A 249 0.25 -17.58 17.57
CA ALA A 249 0.14 -18.75 18.47
C ALA A 249 -0.32 -18.37 19.89
N ARG A 250 -0.09 -17.13 20.33
CA ARG A 250 -0.49 -16.63 21.66
C ARG A 250 -1.81 -15.85 21.65
N THR A 251 -2.31 -15.47 20.47
CA THR A 251 -3.51 -14.65 20.34
C THR A 251 -4.76 -15.51 20.38
N PRO A 252 -5.74 -15.22 21.27
CA PRO A 252 -7.00 -15.97 21.33
C PRO A 252 -7.75 -15.94 20.00
N THR A 253 -8.24 -17.10 19.60
CA THR A 253 -9.00 -17.35 18.36
C THR A 253 -10.35 -17.99 18.65
N ASN A 254 -11.25 -17.92 17.69
CA ASN A 254 -12.48 -18.69 17.63
C ASN A 254 -12.62 -19.37 16.25
N GLU A 255 -13.71 -20.05 15.99
CA GLU A 255 -13.94 -20.79 14.74
C GLU A 255 -13.89 -19.92 13.48
N THR A 256 -14.23 -18.62 13.59
CA THR A 256 -14.26 -17.69 12.45
C THR A 256 -12.93 -16.97 12.21
N THR A 257 -11.98 -17.02 13.14
CA THR A 257 -10.69 -16.30 13.05
C THR A 257 -9.85 -16.79 11.87
N GLN A 258 -9.72 -18.10 11.70
CA GLN A 258 -8.92 -18.75 10.65
C GLN A 258 -7.51 -18.11 10.49
N PRO A 259 -6.61 -18.29 11.45
CA PRO A 259 -5.31 -17.59 11.49
C PRO A 259 -4.45 -17.79 10.24
N GLU A 260 -4.47 -19.00 9.66
CA GLU A 260 -3.71 -19.33 8.45
C GLU A 260 -4.17 -18.54 7.22
N HIS A 261 -5.42 -18.05 7.19
CA HIS A 261 -5.96 -17.22 6.12
C HIS A 261 -5.65 -15.73 6.33
N GLN A 262 -5.12 -15.33 7.52
CA GLN A 262 -4.67 -13.95 7.77
C GLN A 262 -3.21 -13.74 7.37
N VAL A 263 -2.38 -14.79 7.43
CA VAL A 263 -0.93 -14.73 7.17
C VAL A 263 -0.57 -14.37 5.72
N PRO A 264 -1.29 -14.86 4.67
CA PRO A 264 -1.00 -14.46 3.29
C PRO A 264 -0.97 -12.93 3.11
N GLN A 265 -1.91 -12.21 3.76
CA GLN A 265 -1.92 -10.74 3.74
C GLN A 265 -0.69 -10.14 4.42
N TYR A 266 -0.16 -10.73 5.49
CA TYR A 266 1.06 -10.22 6.12
C TYR A 266 2.26 -10.36 5.19
N LEU A 267 2.40 -11.50 4.52
CA LEU A 267 3.46 -11.72 3.53
C LEU A 267 3.29 -10.78 2.32
N PHE A 268 2.06 -10.64 1.82
CA PHE A 268 1.74 -9.79 0.67
C PHE A 268 1.95 -8.29 0.95
N ALA A 269 1.53 -7.81 2.13
CA ALA A 269 1.53 -6.39 2.47
C ALA A 269 2.95 -5.79 2.54
N PHE A 270 3.98 -6.59 2.65
CA PHE A 270 5.36 -6.12 2.64
C PHE A 270 5.91 -5.82 1.24
N ASP A 271 5.34 -6.34 0.14
CA ASP A 271 5.79 -5.97 -1.21
C ASP A 271 5.60 -4.47 -1.50
N PRO A 272 4.38 -3.88 -1.28
CA PRO A 272 4.20 -2.45 -1.35
C PRO A 272 5.17 -1.65 -0.47
N ALA A 273 5.50 -2.19 0.70
CA ALA A 273 6.43 -1.57 1.64
C ALA A 273 7.88 -1.57 1.10
N GLY A 274 8.32 -2.66 0.47
CA GLY A 274 9.61 -2.74 -0.22
C GLY A 274 9.73 -1.73 -1.35
N MET A 275 8.70 -1.63 -2.20
CA MET A 275 8.65 -0.62 -3.27
C MET A 275 8.75 0.81 -2.71
N ALA A 276 7.99 1.12 -1.65
CA ALA A 276 8.02 2.43 -1.01
C ALA A 276 9.39 2.74 -0.40
N THR A 277 10.04 1.74 0.22
CA THR A 277 11.38 1.87 0.80
C THR A 277 12.42 2.19 -0.27
N PHE A 278 12.41 1.47 -1.38
CA PHE A 278 13.37 1.67 -2.46
C PHE A 278 13.17 3.02 -3.18
N ARG A 279 11.91 3.46 -3.32
CA ARG A 279 11.57 4.80 -3.83
C ARG A 279 11.95 5.90 -2.84
N ALA A 280 11.78 5.69 -1.52
CA ALA A 280 12.22 6.64 -0.50
C ALA A 280 13.76 6.79 -0.48
N LEU A 281 14.51 5.69 -0.70
CA LEU A 281 15.94 5.74 -0.90
C LEU A 281 16.31 6.60 -2.12
N ALA A 282 15.56 6.47 -3.22
CA ALA A 282 15.78 7.28 -4.43
C ALA A 282 15.48 8.78 -4.18
N LEU A 283 14.43 9.07 -3.41
CA LEU A 283 14.12 10.45 -3.00
C LEU A 283 15.25 11.04 -2.16
N LEU A 284 15.74 10.32 -1.17
CA LEU A 284 16.85 10.77 -0.32
C LEU A 284 18.15 10.93 -1.14
N ALA A 285 18.43 10.01 -2.05
CA ALA A 285 19.59 10.12 -2.95
C ALA A 285 19.54 11.37 -3.87
N ALA A 286 18.34 11.83 -4.23
CA ALA A 286 18.12 13.01 -5.07
C ALA A 286 18.02 14.33 -4.27
N HIS A 287 17.90 14.29 -2.93
CA HIS A 287 17.65 15.46 -2.08
C HIS A 287 18.68 15.54 -0.94
N PRO A 288 19.89 16.09 -1.16
CA PRO A 288 20.97 16.09 -0.16
C PRO A 288 20.58 16.64 1.20
N ASN A 289 19.83 17.76 1.26
CA ASN A 289 19.40 18.35 2.53
C ASN A 289 18.51 17.38 3.35
N GLN A 290 17.66 16.60 2.68
CA GLN A 290 16.83 15.61 3.37
C GLN A 290 17.66 14.37 3.76
N ALA A 291 18.66 14.00 2.95
CA ALA A 291 19.60 12.95 3.31
C ALA A 291 20.43 13.32 4.56
N GLU A 292 20.84 14.57 4.69
CA GLU A 292 21.52 15.07 5.91
C GLU A 292 20.63 14.96 7.15
N ARG A 293 19.37 15.36 7.05
CA ARG A 293 18.40 15.21 8.15
C ARG A 293 18.19 13.73 8.53
N ALA A 294 18.11 12.84 7.56
CA ALA A 294 18.02 11.40 7.80
C ALA A 294 19.26 10.86 8.55
N GLN A 295 20.45 11.30 8.15
CA GLN A 295 21.70 10.92 8.83
C GLN A 295 21.78 11.46 10.26
N ALA A 296 21.31 12.69 10.50
CA ALA A 296 21.24 13.27 11.83
C ALA A 296 20.32 12.45 12.75
N GLU A 297 19.12 12.10 12.28
CA GLU A 297 18.20 11.25 13.04
C GLU A 297 18.82 9.88 13.37
N ILE A 298 19.51 9.24 12.40
CA ILE A 298 20.20 7.97 12.61
C ILE A 298 21.28 8.10 13.69
N ALA A 299 22.07 9.17 13.64
CA ALA A 299 23.15 9.41 14.61
C ALA A 299 22.61 9.70 16.03
N GLU A 300 21.56 10.50 16.14
CA GLU A 300 20.90 10.83 17.42
C GLU A 300 20.29 9.60 18.11
N ASN A 301 19.90 8.60 17.33
CA ASN A 301 19.28 7.37 17.81
C ASN A 301 20.26 6.18 17.92
N ALA A 302 21.53 6.43 17.76
CA ALA A 302 22.55 5.36 17.87
C ALA A 302 22.50 4.68 19.25
N GLY A 303 22.45 3.35 19.23
CA GLY A 303 22.38 2.51 20.45
C GLY A 303 20.96 2.29 21.01
N ASN A 304 19.93 2.94 20.48
CA ASN A 304 18.55 2.61 20.80
C ASN A 304 18.12 1.37 19.98
N PRO A 305 17.63 0.28 20.61
CA PRO A 305 17.34 -0.98 19.90
C PRO A 305 16.15 -0.91 18.94
N ALA A 306 15.23 0.04 19.10
CA ALA A 306 14.08 0.24 18.20
C ALA A 306 13.53 1.67 18.28
N PRO A 307 14.30 2.67 17.86
CA PRO A 307 13.82 4.05 17.85
C PRO A 307 12.68 4.23 16.84
N LYS A 308 11.84 5.23 17.09
CA LYS A 308 10.69 5.49 16.22
C LYS A 308 11.09 5.99 14.82
N LEU A 309 12.21 6.71 14.69
CA LEU A 309 12.73 7.29 13.44
C LEU A 309 11.65 8.09 12.66
N ASP A 310 11.19 9.18 13.27
CA ASP A 310 10.04 9.94 12.77
C ASP A 310 10.30 10.58 11.41
N PHE A 311 11.52 11.07 11.16
CA PHE A 311 11.88 11.66 9.88
C PHE A 311 11.96 10.60 8.75
N LEU A 312 12.59 9.46 9.00
CA LEU A 312 12.63 8.38 8.01
C LEU A 312 11.23 7.81 7.73
N ARG A 313 10.37 7.72 8.75
CA ARG A 313 8.94 7.37 8.55
C ARG A 313 8.22 8.41 7.70
N ALA A 314 8.49 9.70 7.92
CA ALA A 314 7.95 10.78 7.10
C ALA A 314 8.41 10.67 5.63
N CYS A 315 9.66 10.33 5.37
CA CYS A 315 10.18 10.06 4.02
C CYS A 315 9.46 8.90 3.34
N LEU A 316 9.15 7.83 4.08
CA LEU A 316 8.39 6.69 3.58
C LEU A 316 6.95 7.04 3.26
N LEU A 317 6.28 7.78 4.14
CA LEU A 317 4.92 8.26 3.93
C LEU A 317 4.84 9.18 2.71
N GLU A 318 5.85 10.00 2.51
CA GLU A 318 5.96 10.89 1.37
C GLU A 318 6.22 10.13 0.05
N SER A 319 7.01 9.06 0.10
CA SER A 319 7.15 8.13 -1.04
C SER A 319 5.79 7.50 -1.42
N LEU A 320 5.01 7.10 -0.42
CA LEU A 320 3.67 6.54 -0.64
C LEU A 320 2.64 7.61 -1.09
N ARG A 321 2.80 8.88 -0.67
CA ARG A 321 1.98 9.98 -1.18
C ARG A 321 2.27 10.23 -2.65
N LEU A 322 3.53 10.39 -3.01
CA LEU A 322 3.95 10.66 -4.39
C LEU A 322 3.62 9.48 -5.33
N TRP A 323 3.80 8.25 -4.87
CA TRP A 323 3.62 7.04 -5.69
C TRP A 323 2.90 5.95 -4.89
N PRO A 324 1.59 6.08 -4.69
CA PRO A 324 0.80 5.10 -3.93
C PRO A 324 0.94 3.70 -4.53
N THR A 325 1.33 2.75 -3.71
CA THR A 325 1.43 1.34 -4.12
C THR A 325 0.04 0.69 -4.25
N THR A 326 -0.95 1.25 -3.57
CA THR A 326 -2.38 0.91 -3.72
C THR A 326 -3.14 2.17 -4.15
N PRO A 327 -3.10 2.54 -5.44
CA PRO A 327 -3.66 3.81 -5.91
C PRO A 327 -5.20 3.84 -5.89
N MET A 328 -5.87 2.69 -5.96
CA MET A 328 -7.32 2.57 -5.96
C MET A 328 -7.80 2.01 -4.62
N VAL A 329 -8.43 2.85 -3.81
CA VAL A 329 -9.12 2.42 -2.59
C VAL A 329 -10.57 2.13 -2.94
N LEU A 330 -10.95 0.85 -2.85
CA LEU A 330 -12.28 0.38 -3.20
C LEU A 330 -13.12 0.14 -1.94
N ARG A 331 -14.41 0.53 -2.01
CA ARG A 331 -15.46 0.21 -1.04
C ARG A 331 -16.70 -0.25 -1.80
N GLN A 332 -17.67 -0.80 -1.08
CA GLN A 332 -18.98 -1.16 -1.63
C GLN A 332 -20.06 -0.77 -0.64
N THR A 333 -21.12 -0.12 -1.10
CA THR A 333 -22.28 0.17 -0.25
C THR A 333 -23.00 -1.13 0.10
N THR A 334 -23.36 -1.30 1.39
CA THR A 334 -24.14 -2.44 1.89
C THR A 334 -25.65 -2.16 1.88
N GLU A 335 -26.02 -0.88 1.83
CA GLU A 335 -27.39 -0.37 1.75
C GLU A 335 -27.42 0.92 0.91
N GLU A 336 -28.60 1.43 0.62
CA GLU A 336 -28.76 2.73 0.00
C GLU A 336 -28.25 3.83 0.94
N THR A 337 -27.48 4.78 0.39
CA THR A 337 -26.89 5.88 1.16
C THR A 337 -27.34 7.24 0.61
N GLU A 338 -27.67 8.15 1.52
CA GLU A 338 -28.07 9.52 1.19
C GLU A 338 -26.83 10.43 1.08
N TRP A 339 -26.84 11.30 0.09
CA TRP A 339 -25.82 12.32 -0.18
C TRP A 339 -26.53 13.66 -0.45
N GLU A 340 -25.78 14.77 -0.36
CA GLU A 340 -26.36 16.11 -0.57
C GLU A 340 -27.12 16.24 -1.91
N ASN A 341 -26.63 15.58 -2.95
CA ASN A 341 -27.14 15.70 -4.32
C ASN A 341 -27.96 14.48 -4.79
N GLY A 342 -28.32 13.56 -3.89
CA GLY A 342 -29.12 12.39 -4.24
C GLY A 342 -28.77 11.15 -3.46
N THR A 343 -29.25 9.99 -3.92
CA THR A 343 -29.04 8.69 -3.27
C THR A 343 -28.12 7.80 -4.10
N MET A 344 -27.28 7.03 -3.42
CA MET A 344 -26.42 5.99 -4.01
C MET A 344 -27.01 4.62 -3.66
N PRO A 345 -27.31 3.78 -4.65
CA PRO A 345 -27.87 2.45 -4.40
C PRO A 345 -26.97 1.53 -3.58
N ALA A 346 -27.57 0.54 -2.94
CA ALA A 346 -26.84 -0.59 -2.37
C ALA A 346 -26.00 -1.30 -3.46
N GLU A 347 -24.96 -2.01 -3.04
CA GLU A 347 -24.01 -2.74 -3.91
C GLU A 347 -23.24 -1.86 -4.91
N THR A 348 -23.23 -0.53 -4.72
CA THR A 348 -22.41 0.38 -5.53
C THR A 348 -20.93 0.22 -5.17
N SER A 349 -20.11 -0.10 -6.17
CA SER A 349 -18.64 -0.02 -6.03
C SER A 349 -18.19 1.45 -5.99
N ILE A 350 -17.45 1.83 -4.97
CA ILE A 350 -16.93 3.18 -4.77
C ILE A 350 -15.43 3.18 -5.00
N LEU A 351 -14.95 4.08 -5.87
CA LEU A 351 -13.53 4.33 -6.09
C LEU A 351 -13.10 5.66 -5.46
N ILE A 352 -12.11 5.58 -4.57
CA ILE A 352 -11.29 6.71 -4.15
C ILE A 352 -9.92 6.54 -4.82
N LEU A 353 -9.56 7.41 -5.75
CA LEU A 353 -8.26 7.38 -6.42
C LEU A 353 -7.25 8.17 -5.59
N ALA A 354 -6.42 7.49 -4.82
CA ALA A 354 -5.45 8.12 -3.90
C ALA A 354 -4.54 9.17 -4.59
N PRO A 355 -3.94 8.93 -5.79
CA PRO A 355 -3.14 9.93 -6.47
C PRO A 355 -3.85 11.24 -6.79
N TYR A 356 -5.16 11.20 -6.99
CA TYR A 356 -5.97 12.41 -7.24
C TYR A 356 -5.93 13.36 -6.04
N PHE A 357 -6.09 12.84 -4.81
CA PHE A 357 -5.99 13.64 -3.59
C PHE A 357 -4.54 13.93 -3.20
N HIS A 358 -3.68 12.92 -3.29
CA HIS A 358 -2.28 13.02 -2.87
C HIS A 358 -1.45 14.04 -3.65
N ARG A 359 -1.86 14.34 -4.89
CA ARG A 359 -1.14 15.23 -5.81
C ARG A 359 -2.03 16.35 -6.35
N ASP A 360 -2.98 16.80 -5.54
CA ASP A 360 -3.83 17.91 -5.90
C ASP A 360 -3.14 19.25 -5.57
N ASP A 361 -2.60 19.89 -6.60
CA ASP A 361 -1.92 21.18 -6.55
C ASP A 361 -2.85 22.37 -6.26
N ARG A 362 -4.16 22.15 -6.24
CA ARG A 362 -5.17 23.15 -5.83
C ARG A 362 -5.23 23.28 -4.30
N HIS A 363 -4.76 22.25 -3.56
CA HIS A 363 -4.84 22.16 -2.10
C HIS A 363 -3.49 21.93 -1.43
N LEU A 364 -2.50 21.42 -2.15
CA LEU A 364 -1.16 21.15 -1.64
C LEU A 364 -0.15 21.99 -2.41
N ASP A 365 0.43 23.02 -1.79
CA ASP A 365 1.38 23.94 -2.42
C ASP A 365 2.57 23.22 -3.08
N GLU A 366 2.99 22.10 -2.51
CA GLU A 366 4.10 21.28 -2.99
C GLU A 366 3.65 19.86 -3.43
N ALA A 367 2.47 19.77 -4.08
CA ALA A 367 1.86 18.50 -4.47
C ALA A 367 2.82 17.54 -5.21
N ASP A 368 3.68 18.09 -6.06
CA ASP A 368 4.64 17.33 -6.87
C ASP A 368 6.09 17.43 -6.36
N ARG A 369 6.30 17.82 -5.11
CA ARG A 369 7.62 17.91 -4.48
C ARG A 369 7.78 16.84 -3.39
N PHE A 370 9.04 16.51 -3.06
CA PHE A 370 9.36 15.69 -1.91
C PHE A 370 9.42 16.56 -0.66
N ASN A 371 8.37 16.50 0.16
CA ASN A 371 8.22 17.29 1.38
C ASN A 371 7.85 16.40 2.58
N PRO A 372 8.81 15.76 3.26
CA PRO A 372 8.55 14.96 4.45
C PRO A 372 7.91 15.73 5.62
N ASP A 373 8.06 17.06 5.65
CA ASP A 373 7.52 17.89 6.73
C ASP A 373 5.98 17.88 6.81
N LEU A 374 5.30 17.50 5.72
CA LEU A 374 3.85 17.25 5.72
C LEU A 374 3.43 16.21 6.77
N TRP A 375 4.29 15.25 7.08
CA TRP A 375 4.01 14.14 7.99
C TRP A 375 4.51 14.36 9.40
N LEU A 376 5.36 15.36 9.60
CA LEU A 376 5.90 15.75 10.91
C LEU A 376 5.02 16.79 11.62
N LYS A 377 4.15 17.46 10.87
CA LYS A 377 3.22 18.47 11.36
C LYS A 377 1.79 17.95 11.18
N PRO A 378 1.14 17.39 12.21
CA PRO A 378 -0.19 16.74 12.08
C PRO A 378 -1.26 17.64 11.45
N ASP A 379 -1.19 18.95 11.68
CA ASP A 379 -2.20 19.90 11.22
C ASP A 379 -1.87 20.55 9.86
N ALA A 380 -0.78 20.13 9.21
CA ALA A 380 -0.30 20.80 7.99
C ALA A 380 -1.29 20.72 6.81
N VAL A 381 -2.11 19.68 6.76
CA VAL A 381 -3.07 19.43 5.66
C VAL A 381 -4.52 19.34 6.15
N GLY A 382 -4.78 19.54 7.45
CA GLY A 382 -6.13 19.41 8.03
C GLY A 382 -6.76 18.05 7.71
N ASP A 383 -8.04 18.07 7.30
CA ASP A 383 -8.80 16.87 6.95
C ASP A 383 -8.59 16.41 5.49
N TRP A 384 -7.61 16.97 4.77
CA TRP A 384 -7.31 16.54 3.40
C TRP A 384 -6.88 15.07 3.36
N PRO A 385 -7.50 14.20 2.51
CA PRO A 385 -7.30 12.75 2.58
C PRO A 385 -5.95 12.31 2.00
N LEU A 386 -4.88 12.45 2.77
CA LEU A 386 -3.62 11.76 2.54
C LEU A 386 -3.72 10.35 3.14
N ILE A 387 -3.93 9.35 2.29
CA ILE A 387 -4.36 8.00 2.68
C ILE A 387 -3.37 6.88 2.26
N PRO A 388 -2.06 6.99 2.54
CA PRO A 388 -1.07 5.98 2.12
C PRO A 388 -1.34 4.58 2.70
N PHE A 389 -2.04 4.51 3.83
CA PHE A 389 -2.47 3.28 4.51
C PHE A 389 -3.99 3.16 4.59
N SER A 390 -4.74 3.72 3.61
CA SER A 390 -6.18 3.92 3.75
C SER A 390 -6.49 4.90 4.91
N GLY A 391 -7.72 4.95 5.39
CA GLY A 391 -8.13 5.88 6.45
C GLY A 391 -9.31 5.37 7.23
N GLY A 392 -9.73 6.17 8.23
CA GLY A 392 -10.86 5.89 9.11
C GLY A 392 -10.73 4.53 9.79
N THR A 393 -11.86 3.89 10.05
CA THR A 393 -11.93 2.56 10.69
C THR A 393 -11.36 1.42 9.82
N GLY A 394 -11.19 1.68 8.50
CA GLY A 394 -10.57 0.77 7.54
C GLY A 394 -9.07 0.94 7.38
N ILE A 395 -8.41 1.72 8.24
CA ILE A 395 -6.96 1.95 8.18
C ILE A 395 -6.17 0.64 8.29
N CYS A 396 -5.02 0.56 7.61
CA CYS A 396 -4.17 -0.63 7.64
C CYS A 396 -3.71 -0.97 9.07
N PRO A 397 -4.03 -2.16 9.61
CA PRO A 397 -3.64 -2.55 10.96
C PRO A 397 -2.14 -2.75 11.10
N GLY A 398 -1.44 -3.11 10.02
CA GLY A 398 0.00 -3.36 9.98
C GLY A 398 0.87 -2.11 9.77
N ARG A 399 0.28 -0.92 9.63
CA ARG A 399 1.04 0.31 9.27
C ARG A 399 2.25 0.56 10.15
N ARG A 400 2.15 0.28 11.46
CA ARG A 400 3.23 0.56 12.43
C ARG A 400 4.37 -0.44 12.31
N VAL A 401 4.05 -1.72 12.10
CA VAL A 401 5.05 -2.76 11.80
C VAL A 401 5.78 -2.42 10.50
N VAL A 402 5.03 -2.10 9.45
CA VAL A 402 5.59 -1.70 8.15
C VAL A 402 6.51 -0.48 8.30
N LEU A 403 6.06 0.59 8.94
CA LEU A 403 6.87 1.79 9.15
C LEU A 403 8.13 1.51 10.00
N THR A 404 8.06 0.60 10.98
CA THR A 404 9.24 0.20 11.75
C THR A 404 10.24 -0.54 10.87
N VAL A 405 9.82 -1.59 10.18
CA VAL A 405 10.71 -2.41 9.34
C VAL A 405 11.35 -1.58 8.22
N THR A 406 10.55 -0.75 7.55
CA THR A 406 11.01 0.07 6.41
C THR A 406 11.92 1.22 6.82
N SER A 407 11.61 1.93 7.92
CA SER A 407 12.48 3.02 8.40
C SER A 407 13.84 2.51 8.88
N HIS A 408 13.88 1.33 9.51
CA HIS A 408 15.16 0.73 9.92
C HIS A 408 15.94 0.14 8.74
N MET A 409 15.25 -0.34 7.69
CA MET A 409 15.93 -0.70 6.44
C MET A 409 16.63 0.51 5.82
N LEU A 410 15.93 1.66 5.70
CA LEU A 410 16.53 2.90 5.24
C LEU A 410 17.68 3.36 6.15
N ALA A 411 17.48 3.32 7.47
CA ALA A 411 18.51 3.71 8.42
C ALA A 411 19.79 2.89 8.25
N LYS A 412 19.66 1.56 8.15
CA LYS A 412 20.81 0.67 7.99
C LYS A 412 21.52 0.86 6.64
N LEU A 413 20.78 1.06 5.56
CA LEU A 413 21.35 1.36 4.25
C LEU A 413 22.13 2.69 4.27
N LEU A 414 21.54 3.74 4.84
CA LEU A 414 22.12 5.09 4.87
C LEU A 414 23.27 5.24 5.86
N GLN A 415 23.34 4.42 6.92
CA GLN A 415 24.33 4.56 7.99
C GLN A 415 25.78 4.55 7.46
N GLY A 416 26.44 5.72 7.48
CA GLY A 416 27.82 5.90 7.02
C GLY A 416 28.01 5.75 5.50
N ARG A 417 26.93 5.81 4.72
CA ARG A 417 26.95 5.64 3.26
C ARG A 417 26.21 6.76 2.56
N GLU A 418 26.61 6.98 1.31
CA GLU A 418 25.94 7.86 0.37
C GLU A 418 25.45 7.03 -0.83
N PHE A 419 24.22 7.30 -1.26
CA PHE A 419 23.60 6.66 -2.42
C PHE A 419 23.43 7.69 -3.53
N GLN A 420 23.84 7.34 -4.72
CA GLN A 420 23.69 8.14 -5.92
C GLN A 420 22.88 7.38 -6.96
N LEU A 421 21.80 7.98 -7.47
CA LEU A 421 21.03 7.38 -8.55
C LEU A 421 21.88 7.23 -9.83
N ASN A 422 21.68 6.14 -10.55
CA ASN A 422 22.28 5.88 -11.84
C ASN A 422 21.18 5.71 -12.92
N PRO A 423 21.00 6.66 -13.86
CA PRO A 423 21.72 7.93 -13.96
C PRO A 423 21.30 8.97 -12.89
N PRO A 424 22.18 9.92 -12.50
CA PRO A 424 21.83 10.96 -11.51
C PRO A 424 20.63 11.83 -11.90
N THR A 425 20.34 11.90 -13.20
CA THR A 425 19.20 12.69 -13.74
C THR A 425 17.85 11.99 -13.60
N ARG A 426 17.80 10.78 -13.04
CA ARG A 426 16.54 9.99 -12.88
C ARG A 426 15.52 10.72 -12.02
N LEU A 427 15.98 11.38 -10.94
CA LEU A 427 15.22 12.32 -10.13
C LEU A 427 16.12 13.55 -9.88
N LEU A 428 15.52 14.74 -9.89
CA LEU A 428 16.21 15.99 -9.59
C LEU A 428 15.38 16.80 -8.59
N SER A 429 16.00 17.22 -7.48
CA SER A 429 15.34 18.03 -6.45
C SER A 429 14.78 19.35 -6.98
N SER A 430 15.37 19.88 -8.05
CA SER A 430 14.94 21.12 -8.71
C SER A 430 13.68 20.96 -9.58
N LYS A 431 13.27 19.72 -9.90
CA LYS A 431 12.11 19.42 -10.77
C LYS A 431 10.95 18.82 -9.98
N PRO A 432 9.71 18.95 -10.46
CA PRO A 432 8.60 18.16 -9.96
C PRO A 432 8.90 16.66 -10.04
N MET A 433 8.45 15.90 -9.03
CA MET A 433 8.54 14.45 -9.04
C MET A 433 7.61 13.88 -10.12
N PRO A 434 8.05 12.87 -10.88
CA PRO A 434 7.23 12.26 -11.93
C PRO A 434 5.92 11.70 -11.36
N PRO A 435 4.84 11.62 -12.15
CA PRO A 435 3.56 11.07 -11.71
C PRO A 435 3.62 9.59 -11.31
N LEU A 436 4.54 8.85 -11.89
CA LEU A 436 4.86 7.46 -11.57
C LEU A 436 6.39 7.31 -11.56
N LEU A 437 6.92 6.55 -10.61
CA LEU A 437 8.32 6.13 -10.57
C LEU A 437 8.39 4.60 -10.63
N ASN A 438 9.00 4.07 -11.67
CA ASN A 438 9.30 2.65 -11.79
C ASN A 438 10.47 2.30 -10.86
N ASN A 439 10.21 1.55 -9.78
CA ASN A 439 11.25 1.13 -8.86
C ASN A 439 12.09 -0.05 -9.39
N TYR A 440 11.59 -0.79 -10.37
CA TYR A 440 12.24 -1.98 -10.92
C TYR A 440 13.45 -1.67 -11.82
N ASP A 441 13.59 -0.43 -12.27
CA ASP A 441 14.72 0.04 -13.07
C ASP A 441 15.62 1.07 -12.33
N LEU A 442 15.40 1.23 -11.03
CA LEU A 442 16.27 2.05 -10.20
C LEU A 442 17.57 1.30 -9.90
N GLU A 443 18.68 1.98 -10.11
CA GLU A 443 20.02 1.54 -9.74
C GLU A 443 20.71 2.64 -8.94
N PHE A 444 21.45 2.24 -7.92
CA PHE A 444 22.25 3.16 -7.11
C PHE A 444 23.73 2.78 -7.16
N LYS A 445 24.56 3.81 -7.20
CA LYS A 445 25.97 3.72 -6.87
C LYS A 445 26.13 4.05 -5.39
N VAL A 446 26.81 3.18 -4.64
CA VAL A 446 26.98 3.29 -3.19
C VAL A 446 28.40 3.71 -2.88
N GLY A 447 28.58 4.77 -2.09
CA GLY A 447 29.87 5.26 -1.61
C GLY A 447 29.95 5.33 -0.10
N GLY A 448 31.17 5.33 0.45
CA GLY A 448 31.37 5.73 1.85
C GLY A 448 31.15 7.24 2.00
N ARG A 449 30.45 7.65 3.04
CA ARG A 449 30.34 9.08 3.38
C ARG A 449 31.66 9.54 4.00
N GLN A 450 32.23 10.61 3.46
CA GLN A 450 33.44 11.26 4.00
C GLN A 450 33.12 12.07 5.26
#